data_5dd51214d88e49b6b9b07a5f02f8dc14
#
_entry.id   5dd51214d88e49b6b9b07a5f02f8dc14
#
_cell.length_a   1.000
_cell.length_b   1.000
_cell.length_c   1.000
_cell.angle_alpha   90.00
_cell.angle_beta   90.00
_cell.angle_gamma   90.00
#
_symmetry.space_group_name_H-M   'P 1'
#
loop_
_entity.id
_entity.type
_entity.pdbx_description
1 polymer ?
#
loop_
_entity_poly.entity_id
_entity_poly.type
_entity_poly.pdbx_seq_one_letter_code
_entity_poly.pdbx_strand_id
1 'polypeptide(L)'
;MCPYDPVMTRFRFPGTVLTSVLAILLAAESLMAEPALTLPSLPLGPTKTVVEGTYQLSPPALQFDQTGHLHLAWFDQQGETRALRTVQLTAEKSVSATPTQVNPPSSEPDSLHQAPGLTIGPHQEVFITWARADKHPAAEFAADVMLSVSHDRGATFEPPRLVNDDGAPINHSFESLHAGADGIVSITWLDNRNKEKSGAGIHFARSRDGGQTIEKNRTMDGMACPCCRPMVTAAPDSSLWVAWRKTFAGNVRDIVVAHSTDAGQTFSAPTLVHKDGWVFPACPHRGPSIGFDRTGRVYIAWYTEGADEQPRLFVATSDDGGKTFSTPVSLHTSTTSVPDQLRMAVHPDGVVIAVWEEITGVRKRTVMRISLDRGRSFGPLQTLSDGAKAEYPTVAIHADGSVAISWTEHAWPNNRIVLRSGNLSPLLP
;
A
#
# COMPACT_ATOMS: atom_id res chain seq x y z
N MET A 1 -14.00 32.57 -39.87
CA MET A 1 -15.25 32.77 -40.61
C MET A 1 -15.71 31.40 -41.08
N CYS A 2 -16.61 30.77 -40.34
CA CYS A 2 -17.36 29.59 -40.74
C CYS A 2 -18.77 30.02 -41.10
N PRO A 3 -19.40 29.49 -42.11
CA PRO A 3 -20.86 29.53 -42.17
C PRO A 3 -21.47 28.16 -41.84
N TYR A 4 -22.42 28.22 -40.94
CA TYR A 4 -23.46 27.24 -40.64
C TYR A 4 -24.41 27.12 -41.80
N ASP A 5 -24.90 25.90 -42.09
CA ASP A 5 -26.16 25.71 -42.80
C ASP A 5 -26.90 24.45 -42.31
N PRO A 6 -28.18 24.55 -41.89
CA PRO A 6 -28.94 23.42 -41.36
C PRO A 6 -29.88 22.85 -42.43
N VAL A 7 -29.84 21.55 -42.67
CA VAL A 7 -30.86 20.86 -43.46
C VAL A 7 -31.74 20.00 -42.58
N MET A 8 -32.95 20.50 -42.35
CA MET A 8 -34.08 19.72 -41.84
C MET A 8 -34.66 18.87 -42.96
N THR A 9 -34.69 17.55 -42.75
CA THR A 9 -35.53 16.68 -43.59
C THR A 9 -36.60 16.02 -42.72
N ARG A 10 -37.84 16.44 -42.98
CA ARG A 10 -39.07 15.84 -42.44
C ARG A 10 -39.32 14.49 -43.12
N PHE A 11 -39.55 13.43 -42.35
CA PHE A 11 -40.22 12.23 -42.85
C PHE A 11 -41.61 12.11 -42.22
N ARG A 12 -42.62 12.00 -43.13
CA ARG A 12 -44.03 11.79 -42.87
C ARG A 12 -44.28 10.28 -42.63
N PHE A 13 -45.10 9.97 -41.66
CA PHE A 13 -45.78 8.70 -41.51
C PHE A 13 -47.05 8.64 -42.36
N PRO A 14 -47.40 7.50 -42.95
CA PRO A 14 -48.78 7.15 -43.24
C PRO A 14 -49.28 6.07 -42.28
N GLY A 15 -50.54 6.23 -41.96
CA GLY A 15 -51.24 5.61 -40.91
C GLY A 15 -51.82 4.21 -41.15
N THR A 16 -52.37 3.74 -40.06
CA THR A 16 -53.45 2.79 -39.83
C THR A 16 -53.41 1.41 -40.48
N VAL A 17 -53.52 0.36 -39.66
CA VAL A 17 -54.61 -0.66 -39.74
C VAL A 17 -54.56 -1.65 -38.54
N LEU A 18 -55.70 -1.75 -37.90
CA LEU A 18 -56.41 -2.90 -37.28
C LEU A 18 -55.74 -3.75 -36.16
N THR A 19 -56.42 -3.63 -35.06
CA THR A 19 -56.74 -4.56 -33.96
C THR A 19 -56.64 -6.08 -34.26
N SER A 20 -55.88 -6.77 -33.43
CA SER A 20 -56.19 -8.15 -33.03
C SER A 20 -55.81 -8.32 -31.55
N VAL A 21 -56.85 -8.54 -30.73
CA VAL A 21 -56.77 -8.87 -29.31
C VAL A 21 -56.28 -10.32 -29.22
N LEU A 22 -55.08 -10.51 -28.69
CA LEU A 22 -54.64 -11.85 -28.19
C LEU A 22 -54.24 -11.65 -26.72
N ALA A 23 -55.15 -12.12 -25.86
CA ALA A 23 -54.90 -12.20 -24.43
C ALA A 23 -53.84 -13.25 -24.16
N ILE A 24 -52.61 -12.81 -23.89
CA ILE A 24 -51.57 -13.61 -23.32
C ILE A 24 -51.67 -13.42 -21.81
N LEU A 25 -52.08 -14.44 -21.08
CA LEU A 25 -51.92 -14.56 -19.63
C LEU A 25 -50.41 -14.53 -19.34
N LEU A 26 -49.88 -13.38 -18.95
CA LEU A 26 -48.61 -13.27 -18.29
C LEU A 26 -48.80 -13.76 -16.84
N ALA A 27 -48.39 -14.98 -16.58
CA ALA A 27 -48.05 -15.40 -15.24
C ALA A 27 -46.87 -14.54 -14.78
N ALA A 28 -47.15 -13.55 -13.94
CA ALA A 28 -46.12 -12.81 -13.23
C ALA A 28 -45.52 -13.78 -12.19
N GLU A 29 -44.50 -14.54 -12.57
CA GLU A 29 -43.58 -15.08 -11.59
C GLU A 29 -42.91 -13.88 -10.89
N SER A 30 -43.38 -13.62 -9.67
CA SER A 30 -42.69 -12.76 -8.73
C SER A 30 -41.27 -13.37 -8.53
N LEU A 31 -40.29 -12.92 -9.30
CA LEU A 31 -38.91 -13.05 -8.91
C LEU A 31 -38.80 -12.28 -7.58
N MET A 32 -38.94 -13.02 -6.49
CA MET A 32 -38.48 -12.56 -5.18
C MET A 32 -37.01 -12.28 -5.39
N ALA A 33 -36.64 -11.02 -5.52
CA ALA A 33 -35.23 -10.61 -5.42
C ALA A 33 -34.74 -11.17 -4.10
N GLU A 34 -33.82 -12.14 -4.15
CA GLU A 34 -33.09 -12.56 -2.96
C GLU A 34 -32.63 -11.30 -2.27
N PRO A 35 -32.83 -11.15 -0.94
CA PRO A 35 -32.30 -10.00 -0.23
C PRO A 35 -30.81 -9.96 -0.52
N ALA A 36 -30.35 -8.88 -1.13
CA ALA A 36 -28.93 -8.65 -1.36
C ALA A 36 -28.26 -8.88 0.00
N LEU A 37 -27.45 -9.94 0.09
CA LEU A 37 -26.65 -10.25 1.28
C LEU A 37 -25.84 -8.99 1.55
N THR A 38 -26.30 -8.19 2.50
CA THR A 38 -25.53 -7.05 2.99
C THR A 38 -24.30 -7.65 3.65
N LEU A 39 -23.18 -7.64 2.95
CA LEU A 39 -21.90 -8.07 3.54
C LEU A 39 -21.71 -7.27 4.82
N PRO A 40 -21.44 -7.94 5.95
CA PRO A 40 -21.34 -7.27 7.23
C PRO A 40 -20.20 -6.25 7.18
N SER A 41 -20.41 -5.10 7.80
CA SER A 41 -19.34 -4.12 8.03
C SER A 41 -18.43 -4.63 9.13
N LEU A 42 -17.12 -4.35 9.03
CA LEU A 42 -16.19 -4.63 10.12
C LEU A 42 -16.50 -3.69 11.30
N PRO A 43 -16.86 -4.21 12.48
CA PRO A 43 -17.06 -3.37 13.65
C PRO A 43 -15.70 -2.87 14.14
N LEU A 44 -15.46 -1.56 13.99
CA LEU A 44 -14.27 -0.88 14.50
C LEU A 44 -14.65 -0.04 15.71
N GLY A 45 -13.80 -0.06 16.74
CA GLY A 45 -13.90 0.81 17.90
C GLY A 45 -13.75 2.30 17.52
N PRO A 46 -13.87 3.21 18.51
CA PRO A 46 -13.71 4.63 18.31
C PRO A 46 -12.30 4.98 17.84
N THR A 47 -12.16 6.13 17.18
CA THR A 47 -10.87 6.71 16.82
C THR A 47 -10.10 7.09 18.09
N LYS A 48 -8.84 6.63 18.17
CA LYS A 48 -7.90 6.97 19.26
C LYS A 48 -6.75 7.77 18.70
N THR A 49 -6.35 8.85 19.35
CA THR A 49 -5.16 9.62 19.00
C THR A 49 -3.92 8.92 19.54
N VAL A 50 -2.95 8.62 18.68
CA VAL A 50 -1.66 8.03 19.06
C VAL A 50 -0.64 9.11 19.36
N VAL A 51 -0.57 10.12 18.50
CA VAL A 51 0.31 11.29 18.67
C VAL A 51 -0.42 12.52 18.16
N GLU A 52 -0.18 13.65 18.79
CA GLU A 52 -0.72 14.95 18.41
C GLU A 52 0.31 16.04 18.66
N GLY A 53 0.38 17.02 17.77
CA GLY A 53 1.26 18.17 17.91
C GLY A 53 1.09 19.19 16.79
N THR A 54 1.67 20.37 16.98
CA THR A 54 1.69 21.46 15.98
C THR A 54 2.76 21.27 14.89
N TYR A 55 3.49 20.17 14.94
CA TYR A 55 4.55 19.79 14.00
C TYR A 55 4.06 18.88 12.90
N GLN A 56 4.86 18.73 11.82
CA GLN A 56 4.51 17.87 10.71
C GLN A 56 4.72 16.38 11.08
N LEU A 57 3.81 15.54 10.60
CA LEU A 57 3.85 14.10 10.78
C LEU A 57 3.83 13.40 9.41
N SER A 58 4.64 12.35 9.25
CA SER A 58 4.60 11.50 8.07
C SER A 58 3.42 10.53 8.09
N PRO A 59 3.17 9.81 6.98
CA PRO A 59 2.38 8.58 7.01
C PRO A 59 2.88 7.62 8.09
N PRO A 60 2.01 6.93 8.83
CA PRO A 60 2.41 5.91 9.80
C PRO A 60 2.71 4.56 9.12
N ALA A 61 3.71 3.83 9.62
CA ALA A 61 3.87 2.39 9.41
C ALA A 61 3.23 1.63 10.58
N LEU A 62 2.67 0.46 10.30
CA LEU A 62 1.87 -0.30 11.27
C LEU A 62 2.13 -1.81 11.08
N GLN A 63 2.44 -2.52 12.17
CA GLN A 63 2.66 -3.97 12.16
C GLN A 63 2.29 -4.59 13.51
N PHE A 64 1.62 -5.74 13.50
CA PHE A 64 1.51 -6.59 14.67
C PHE A 64 2.76 -7.45 14.84
N ASP A 65 3.18 -7.66 16.10
CA ASP A 65 4.09 -8.75 16.43
C ASP A 65 3.32 -10.08 16.57
N GLN A 66 4.05 -11.19 16.76
CA GLN A 66 3.47 -12.53 16.87
C GLN A 66 2.61 -12.71 18.13
N THR A 67 2.73 -11.83 19.11
CA THR A 67 1.94 -11.85 20.36
C THR A 67 0.71 -10.95 20.32
N GLY A 68 0.47 -10.29 19.17
CA GLY A 68 -0.67 -9.40 18.97
C GLY A 68 -0.46 -7.98 19.48
N HIS A 69 0.76 -7.60 19.92
CA HIS A 69 1.07 -6.19 20.18
C HIS A 69 1.26 -5.44 18.86
N LEU A 70 0.82 -4.22 18.85
CA LEU A 70 0.87 -3.36 17.68
C LEU A 70 2.06 -2.42 17.77
N HIS A 71 2.90 -2.41 16.75
CA HIS A 71 3.99 -1.45 16.58
C HIS A 71 3.60 -0.41 15.55
N LEU A 72 3.93 0.84 15.84
CA LEU A 72 3.69 1.98 14.97
C LEU A 72 4.97 2.80 14.87
N ALA A 73 5.33 3.23 13.65
CA ALA A 73 6.48 4.08 13.39
C ALA A 73 6.11 5.23 12.46
N TRP A 74 6.73 6.41 12.65
CA TRP A 74 6.49 7.60 11.86
C TRP A 74 7.68 8.55 11.92
N PHE A 75 7.73 9.50 11.00
CA PHE A 75 8.60 10.65 11.11
C PHE A 75 7.85 11.85 11.68
N ASP A 76 8.51 12.64 12.51
CA ASP A 76 8.05 13.99 12.86
C ASP A 76 9.11 15.05 12.48
N GLN A 77 8.62 16.25 12.20
CA GLN A 77 9.51 17.40 11.97
C GLN A 77 9.10 18.55 12.89
N GLN A 78 10.03 18.93 13.75
CA GLN A 78 9.93 20.07 14.66
C GLN A 78 11.01 21.11 14.29
N GLY A 79 10.58 22.23 13.71
CA GLY A 79 11.50 23.20 13.10
C GLY A 79 12.28 22.56 11.95
N GLU A 80 13.61 22.55 12.03
CA GLU A 80 14.49 21.95 11.04
C GLU A 80 14.85 20.48 11.31
N THR A 81 14.54 19.97 12.50
CA THR A 81 14.94 18.63 12.93
C THR A 81 13.85 17.62 12.56
N ARG A 82 14.27 16.52 11.90
CA ARG A 82 13.43 15.36 11.60
C ARG A 82 13.82 14.18 12.46
N ALA A 83 12.83 13.57 13.09
CA ALA A 83 13.03 12.40 13.92
C ALA A 83 12.16 11.23 13.43
N LEU A 84 12.73 10.04 13.49
CA LEU A 84 12.00 8.78 13.32
C LEU A 84 11.61 8.26 14.70
N ARG A 85 10.32 8.07 14.90
CA ARG A 85 9.72 7.61 16.15
C ARG A 85 9.07 6.26 16.00
N THR A 86 9.07 5.49 17.08
CA THR A 86 8.28 4.25 17.19
C THR A 86 7.64 4.13 18.55
N VAL A 87 6.53 3.39 18.60
CA VAL A 87 5.84 3.04 19.84
C VAL A 87 5.23 1.65 19.71
N GLN A 88 5.33 0.85 20.79
CA GLN A 88 4.56 -0.38 20.93
C GLN A 88 3.27 -0.06 21.70
N LEU A 89 2.13 -0.45 21.16
CA LEU A 89 0.83 -0.33 21.78
C LEU A 89 0.41 -1.68 22.38
N THR A 90 -0.02 -1.69 23.62
CA THR A 90 -0.52 -2.91 24.28
C THR A 90 -1.83 -3.41 23.67
N ALA A 91 -2.26 -4.63 24.05
CA ALA A 91 -3.50 -5.24 23.59
C ALA A 91 -4.75 -4.35 23.81
N GLU A 92 -4.76 -3.54 24.87
CA GLU A 92 -5.79 -2.52 25.10
C GLU A 92 -5.64 -1.30 24.20
N LYS A 93 -4.55 -1.26 23.40
CA LYS A 93 -4.23 -0.17 22.47
C LYS A 93 -4.27 1.20 23.14
N SER A 94 -3.85 1.24 24.40
CA SER A 94 -3.71 2.49 25.16
C SER A 94 -2.40 3.19 24.77
N VAL A 95 -2.47 4.49 24.55
CA VAL A 95 -1.34 5.33 24.08
C VAL A 95 -0.53 5.87 25.26
N SER A 96 -0.32 5.10 26.31
CA SER A 96 0.43 5.59 27.49
C SER A 96 1.95 5.47 27.36
N ALA A 97 2.46 4.84 26.30
CA ALA A 97 3.89 4.66 26.11
C ALA A 97 4.53 5.90 25.45
N THR A 98 5.64 6.37 26.00
CA THR A 98 6.45 7.44 25.41
C THR A 98 7.11 6.90 24.11
N PRO A 99 6.98 7.59 22.97
CA PRO A 99 7.65 7.16 21.75
C PRO A 99 9.15 7.16 21.88
N THR A 100 9.81 6.11 21.35
CA THR A 100 11.26 5.99 21.28
C THR A 100 11.76 6.65 20.00
N GLN A 101 12.82 7.42 20.06
CA GLN A 101 13.53 7.92 18.88
C GLN A 101 14.47 6.85 18.35
N VAL A 102 14.38 6.57 17.04
CA VAL A 102 15.14 5.53 16.35
C VAL A 102 16.44 6.07 15.76
N ASN A 103 16.36 7.17 15.02
CA ASN A 103 17.50 7.76 14.36
C ASN A 103 18.31 8.69 15.28
N PRO A 104 19.65 8.66 15.24
CA PRO A 104 20.47 9.70 15.85
C PRO A 104 20.38 10.99 15.00
N PRO A 105 20.75 12.17 15.56
CA PRO A 105 20.74 13.45 14.84
C PRO A 105 21.57 13.47 13.54
N SER A 106 22.58 12.61 13.44
CA SER A 106 23.43 12.47 12.24
C SER A 106 22.78 11.66 11.11
N SER A 107 21.60 11.10 11.32
CA SER A 107 20.92 10.21 10.36
C SER A 107 19.45 10.64 10.21
N GLU A 108 19.23 11.90 9.89
CA GLU A 108 17.88 12.45 9.68
C GLU A 108 17.21 11.88 8.43
N PRO A 109 15.89 11.60 8.48
CA PRO A 109 15.10 11.24 7.31
C PRO A 109 15.18 12.33 6.21
N ASP A 110 15.21 11.89 4.95
CA ASP A 110 15.24 12.79 3.79
C ASP A 110 13.92 13.53 3.59
N SER A 111 12.83 12.88 3.91
CA SER A 111 11.48 13.33 3.58
C SER A 111 10.44 12.83 4.60
N LEU A 112 9.33 13.57 4.70
CA LEU A 112 8.14 13.18 5.46
C LEU A 112 7.02 12.60 4.57
N HIS A 113 7.23 12.49 3.26
CA HIS A 113 6.18 12.09 2.34
C HIS A 113 5.90 10.59 2.32
N GLN A 114 6.70 9.80 3.04
CA GLN A 114 6.57 8.36 3.10
C GLN A 114 6.63 7.86 4.53
N ALA A 115 5.96 6.73 4.78
CA ALA A 115 6.13 6.00 6.02
C ALA A 115 7.54 5.39 6.08
N PRO A 116 8.16 5.23 7.27
CA PRO A 116 9.32 4.38 7.41
C PRO A 116 8.98 2.93 7.07
N GLY A 117 9.98 2.14 6.70
CA GLY A 117 9.81 0.69 6.67
C GLY A 117 9.79 0.14 8.09
N LEU A 118 8.85 -0.77 8.39
CA LEU A 118 8.71 -1.41 9.70
C LEU A 118 8.42 -2.89 9.52
N THR A 119 9.17 -3.75 10.18
CA THR A 119 8.84 -5.18 10.29
C THR A 119 9.30 -5.74 11.63
N ILE A 120 8.63 -6.82 12.07
CA ILE A 120 8.93 -7.49 13.35
C ILE A 120 9.50 -8.87 13.04
N GLY A 121 10.66 -9.17 13.63
CA GLY A 121 11.35 -10.43 13.47
C GLY A 121 10.78 -11.55 14.36
N PRO A 122 11.27 -12.80 14.16
CA PRO A 122 10.75 -13.99 14.84
C PRO A 122 10.97 -13.99 16.36
N HIS A 123 11.97 -13.25 16.87
CA HIS A 123 12.26 -13.10 18.30
C HIS A 123 11.81 -11.74 18.85
N GLN A 124 10.85 -11.09 18.14
CA GLN A 124 10.28 -9.78 18.48
C GLN A 124 11.28 -8.62 18.31
N GLU A 125 12.31 -8.81 17.49
CA GLU A 125 13.15 -7.70 17.03
C GLU A 125 12.32 -6.72 16.21
N VAL A 126 12.58 -5.44 16.39
CA VAL A 126 11.95 -4.40 15.57
C VAL A 126 12.98 -3.88 14.57
N PHE A 127 12.70 -4.09 13.29
CA PHE A 127 13.53 -3.60 12.19
C PHE A 127 12.86 -2.37 11.59
N ILE A 128 13.62 -1.29 11.46
CA ILE A 128 13.13 -0.05 10.85
C ILE A 128 14.13 0.42 9.80
N THR A 129 13.60 0.77 8.60
CA THR A 129 14.39 1.38 7.52
C THR A 129 13.85 2.75 7.17
N TRP A 130 14.75 3.62 6.71
CA TRP A 130 14.41 4.93 6.18
C TRP A 130 15.45 5.40 5.17
N ALA A 131 15.07 6.31 4.29
CA ALA A 131 16.00 7.06 3.47
C ALA A 131 16.57 8.21 4.31
N ARG A 132 17.89 8.24 4.50
CA ARG A 132 18.64 9.33 5.15
C ARG A 132 19.04 10.34 4.10
N ALA A 133 18.79 11.62 4.34
CA ALA A 133 19.30 12.68 3.48
C ALA A 133 20.84 12.67 3.45
N ASP A 134 21.43 12.55 2.26
CA ASP A 134 22.85 12.80 2.06
C ASP A 134 23.04 14.27 1.67
N LYS A 135 23.60 15.06 2.59
CA LYS A 135 23.85 16.49 2.39
C LYS A 135 25.06 16.73 1.48
N HIS A 136 25.10 16.08 0.31
CA HIS A 136 26.18 16.24 -0.65
C HIS A 136 25.97 17.50 -1.50
N PRO A 137 26.98 18.41 -1.58
CA PRO A 137 26.82 19.71 -2.28
C PRO A 137 26.46 19.62 -3.77
N ALA A 138 26.80 18.52 -4.43
CA ALA A 138 26.55 18.30 -5.86
C ALA A 138 25.32 17.46 -6.17
N ALA A 139 24.54 17.04 -5.16
CA ALA A 139 23.43 16.12 -5.34
C ALA A 139 22.29 16.39 -4.35
N GLU A 140 21.44 17.35 -4.68
CA GLU A 140 20.34 17.86 -3.83
C GLU A 140 19.37 16.76 -3.33
N PHE A 141 19.19 15.70 -4.12
CA PHE A 141 18.28 14.60 -3.79
C PHE A 141 19.01 13.29 -3.47
N ALA A 142 20.29 13.37 -3.10
CA ALA A 142 21.00 12.18 -2.66
C ALA A 142 20.44 11.68 -1.33
N ALA A 143 20.24 10.39 -1.25
CA ALA A 143 19.75 9.73 -0.04
C ALA A 143 20.32 8.32 0.07
N ASP A 144 20.51 7.85 1.29
CA ASP A 144 20.96 6.51 1.64
C ASP A 144 19.87 5.73 2.36
N VAL A 145 19.73 4.46 2.04
CA VAL A 145 18.86 3.56 2.81
C VAL A 145 19.58 3.13 4.09
N MET A 146 18.95 3.41 5.23
CA MET A 146 19.43 3.04 6.55
C MET A 146 18.57 1.93 7.16
N LEU A 147 19.18 1.07 7.96
CA LEU A 147 18.53 0.06 8.79
C LEU A 147 18.95 0.24 10.24
N SER A 148 18.00 0.22 11.17
CA SER A 148 18.25 0.10 12.61
C SER A 148 17.44 -1.03 13.20
N VAL A 149 17.97 -1.66 14.25
CA VAL A 149 17.40 -2.85 14.88
C VAL A 149 17.25 -2.60 16.38
N SER A 150 16.12 -3.05 16.92
CA SER A 150 15.88 -3.15 18.34
C SER A 150 15.73 -4.63 18.73
N HIS A 151 16.40 -5.07 19.79
CA HIS A 151 16.28 -6.41 20.35
C HIS A 151 15.41 -6.45 21.62
N ASP A 152 14.83 -5.32 22.00
CA ASP A 152 14.03 -5.12 23.21
C ASP A 152 12.62 -4.55 22.88
N ARG A 153 12.05 -4.99 21.75
CA ARG A 153 10.70 -4.63 21.29
C ARG A 153 10.50 -3.13 21.02
N GLY A 154 11.57 -2.44 20.61
CA GLY A 154 11.51 -1.01 20.28
C GLY A 154 11.81 -0.08 21.45
N ALA A 155 12.23 -0.58 22.61
CA ALA A 155 12.64 0.25 23.74
C ALA A 155 13.97 0.99 23.46
N THR A 156 14.93 0.33 22.85
CA THR A 156 16.19 0.92 22.39
C THR A 156 16.56 0.43 21.00
N PHE A 157 17.35 1.20 20.25
CA PHE A 157 17.79 0.88 18.90
C PHE A 157 19.31 0.92 18.78
N GLU A 158 19.86 -0.03 18.03
CA GLU A 158 21.27 -0.02 17.64
C GLU A 158 21.58 1.15 16.69
N PRO A 159 22.85 1.59 16.61
CA PRO A 159 23.26 2.56 15.61
C PRO A 159 22.87 2.11 14.20
N PRO A 160 22.34 3.02 13.35
CA PRO A 160 21.87 2.64 12.02
C PRO A 160 23.04 2.19 11.12
N ARG A 161 22.73 1.21 10.26
CA ARG A 161 23.63 0.67 9.24
C ARG A 161 23.25 1.13 7.87
N LEU A 162 24.22 1.39 7.02
CA LEU A 162 24.03 1.68 5.60
C LEU A 162 23.64 0.39 4.86
N VAL A 163 22.61 0.46 4.02
CA VAL A 163 22.11 -0.68 3.24
C VAL A 163 22.66 -0.67 1.81
N ASN A 164 22.63 0.49 1.13
CA ASN A 164 23.23 0.62 -0.20
C ASN A 164 24.76 0.59 -0.14
N ASP A 165 25.40 -0.03 -1.14
CA ASP A 165 26.83 -0.39 -1.10
C ASP A 165 27.69 0.29 -2.17
N ASP A 166 27.17 1.24 -2.93
CA ASP A 166 27.88 1.88 -4.03
C ASP A 166 28.65 3.14 -3.62
N GLY A 167 28.33 3.73 -2.46
CA GLY A 167 28.98 4.93 -1.96
C GLY A 167 28.81 6.16 -2.87
N ALA A 168 27.86 6.14 -3.80
CA ALA A 168 27.63 7.22 -4.73
C ALA A 168 26.63 8.24 -4.16
N PRO A 169 26.83 9.55 -4.34
CA PRO A 169 25.90 10.58 -3.88
C PRO A 169 24.70 10.69 -4.84
N ILE A 170 23.88 9.67 -4.84
CA ILE A 170 22.68 9.54 -5.66
C ILE A 170 21.46 9.23 -4.79
N ASN A 171 20.29 9.13 -5.39
CA ASN A 171 19.08 8.79 -4.65
C ASN A 171 18.93 7.28 -4.49
N HIS A 172 18.90 6.82 -3.22
CA HIS A 172 18.49 5.51 -2.76
C HIS A 172 17.32 5.71 -1.80
N SER A 173 16.09 5.41 -2.23
CA SER A 173 14.90 5.74 -1.45
C SER A 173 13.73 4.80 -1.77
N PHE A 174 12.59 5.06 -1.15
CA PHE A 174 11.38 4.25 -1.34
C PHE A 174 11.59 2.80 -0.91
N GLU A 175 12.29 2.61 0.19
CA GLU A 175 12.61 1.31 0.75
C GLU A 175 11.39 0.59 1.30
N SER A 176 11.40 -0.73 1.21
CA SER A 176 10.47 -1.66 1.85
C SER A 176 11.26 -2.81 2.43
N LEU A 177 10.83 -3.34 3.59
CA LEU A 177 11.53 -4.44 4.24
C LEU A 177 10.56 -5.51 4.73
N HIS A 178 11.11 -6.72 4.89
CA HIS A 178 10.42 -7.88 5.45
C HIS A 178 11.40 -8.71 6.27
N ALA A 179 11.01 -9.11 7.48
CA ALA A 179 11.72 -10.11 8.27
C ALA A 179 10.96 -11.44 8.21
N GLY A 180 11.62 -12.47 7.69
CA GLY A 180 11.06 -13.81 7.59
C GLY A 180 11.07 -14.55 8.93
N ALA A 181 10.29 -15.64 9.02
CA ALA A 181 10.31 -16.53 10.18
C ALA A 181 11.67 -17.24 10.39
N ASP A 182 12.49 -17.27 9.35
CA ASP A 182 13.87 -17.75 9.35
C ASP A 182 14.89 -16.71 9.86
N GLY A 183 14.45 -15.53 10.27
CA GLY A 183 15.29 -14.42 10.73
C GLY A 183 16.00 -13.66 9.61
N ILE A 184 15.77 -14.00 8.33
CA ILE A 184 16.33 -13.26 7.20
C ILE A 184 15.58 -11.94 7.04
N VAL A 185 16.32 -10.83 7.05
CA VAL A 185 15.80 -9.50 6.77
C VAL A 185 16.06 -9.16 5.32
N SER A 186 15.01 -8.91 4.56
CA SER A 186 15.02 -8.58 3.13
C SER A 186 14.61 -7.14 2.92
N ILE A 187 15.39 -6.39 2.15
CA ILE A 187 15.18 -4.96 1.90
C ILE A 187 15.21 -4.72 0.40
N THR A 188 14.25 -3.97 -0.11
CA THR A 188 14.22 -3.51 -1.51
C THR A 188 13.99 -2.01 -1.56
N TRP A 189 14.55 -1.34 -2.58
CA TRP A 189 14.44 0.10 -2.75
C TRP A 189 14.55 0.52 -4.21
N LEU A 190 14.23 1.77 -4.50
CA LEU A 190 14.53 2.42 -5.77
C LEU A 190 15.94 2.99 -5.73
N ASP A 191 16.71 2.72 -6.77
CA ASP A 191 18.14 3.01 -6.86
C ASP A 191 18.48 3.67 -8.19
N ASN A 192 19.19 4.77 -8.15
CA ASN A 192 19.53 5.55 -9.31
C ASN A 192 20.96 5.30 -9.86
N ARG A 193 21.73 4.29 -9.33
CA ARG A 193 23.12 4.02 -9.77
C ARG A 193 23.26 3.71 -11.27
N ASN A 194 22.21 3.27 -11.91
CA ASN A 194 22.20 2.97 -13.34
C ASN A 194 21.17 3.81 -14.13
N LYS A 195 20.69 4.92 -13.57
CA LYS A 195 19.58 5.71 -14.10
C LYS A 195 19.75 6.12 -15.56
N GLU A 196 20.95 6.49 -15.97
CA GLU A 196 21.24 6.90 -17.34
C GLU A 196 21.17 5.75 -18.38
N LYS A 197 21.42 4.51 -17.93
CA LYS A 197 21.45 3.32 -18.80
C LYS A 197 20.13 2.57 -18.82
N SER A 198 19.46 2.45 -17.67
CA SER A 198 18.29 1.57 -17.49
C SER A 198 17.18 2.19 -16.67
N GLY A 199 17.16 3.53 -16.50
CA GLY A 199 16.20 4.18 -15.60
C GLY A 199 16.45 3.85 -14.11
N ALA A 200 15.55 4.25 -13.22
CA ALA A 200 15.59 3.83 -11.82
C ALA A 200 15.49 2.29 -11.74
N GLY A 201 16.33 1.70 -10.92
CA GLY A 201 16.36 0.24 -10.70
C GLY A 201 15.63 -0.17 -9.44
N ILE A 202 15.14 -1.43 -9.41
CA ILE A 202 14.79 -2.12 -8.17
C ILE A 202 16.05 -2.83 -7.68
N HIS A 203 16.51 -2.45 -6.48
CA HIS A 203 17.62 -3.08 -5.80
C HIS A 203 17.14 -3.88 -4.59
N PHE A 204 17.93 -4.87 -4.24
CA PHE A 204 17.67 -5.80 -3.16
C PHE A 204 18.93 -6.06 -2.35
N ALA A 205 18.78 -6.12 -1.04
CA ALA A 205 19.77 -6.62 -0.11
C ALA A 205 19.10 -7.46 0.99
N ARG A 206 19.88 -8.29 1.66
CA ARG A 206 19.41 -9.06 2.81
C ARG A 206 20.47 -9.13 3.89
N SER A 207 20.00 -9.41 5.09
CA SER A 207 20.80 -9.80 6.24
C SER A 207 20.36 -11.21 6.70
N ARG A 208 21.31 -12.06 7.07
CA ARG A 208 21.06 -13.41 7.60
C ARG A 208 21.34 -13.53 9.09
N ASP A 209 21.78 -12.46 9.71
CA ASP A 209 22.24 -12.39 11.09
C ASP A 209 21.47 -11.33 11.91
N GLY A 210 20.17 -11.17 11.60
CA GLY A 210 19.32 -10.24 12.33
C GLY A 210 19.68 -8.76 12.09
N GLY A 211 20.17 -8.41 10.91
CA GLY A 211 20.50 -7.03 10.54
C GLY A 211 21.92 -6.60 10.94
N GLN A 212 22.76 -7.51 11.46
CA GLN A 212 24.12 -7.17 11.86
C GLN A 212 25.04 -6.88 10.67
N THR A 213 24.90 -7.67 9.60
CA THR A 213 25.59 -7.44 8.33
C THR A 213 24.60 -7.42 7.16
N ILE A 214 24.90 -6.60 6.16
CA ILE A 214 24.11 -6.51 4.93
C ILE A 214 24.93 -7.16 3.81
N GLU A 215 24.34 -8.17 3.14
CA GLU A 215 24.98 -8.80 1.98
C GLU A 215 25.06 -7.79 0.80
N LYS A 216 25.96 -8.10 -0.15
CA LYS A 216 26.13 -7.29 -1.37
C LYS A 216 24.79 -7.04 -2.09
N ASN A 217 24.59 -5.79 -2.47
CA ASN A 217 23.39 -5.38 -3.18
C ASN A 217 23.25 -6.05 -4.56
N ARG A 218 22.01 -6.29 -4.98
CA ARG A 218 21.67 -6.90 -6.27
C ARG A 218 20.66 -6.04 -7.00
N THR A 219 20.89 -5.84 -8.27
CA THR A 219 19.88 -5.25 -9.16
C THR A 219 18.90 -6.36 -9.54
N MET A 220 17.62 -6.18 -9.24
CA MET A 220 16.55 -7.10 -9.64
C MET A 220 16.03 -6.76 -11.04
N ASP A 221 15.78 -5.48 -11.31
CA ASP A 221 15.22 -4.99 -12.56
C ASP A 221 15.60 -3.52 -12.78
N GLY A 222 15.61 -3.09 -14.04
CA GLY A 222 15.69 -1.69 -14.43
C GLY A 222 14.32 -1.13 -14.80
N MET A 223 14.28 0.15 -15.23
CA MET A 223 13.06 0.80 -15.71
C MET A 223 11.91 0.76 -14.71
N ALA A 224 12.19 0.87 -13.41
CA ALA A 224 11.17 1.07 -12.40
C ALA A 224 10.60 2.50 -12.46
N CYS A 225 9.37 2.67 -12.01
CA CYS A 225 8.81 4.00 -11.75
C CYS A 225 9.64 4.68 -10.64
N PRO A 226 10.27 5.85 -10.88
CA PRO A 226 11.32 6.39 -10.01
C PRO A 226 10.83 6.93 -8.65
N CYS A 227 9.55 6.82 -8.35
CA CYS A 227 8.93 7.36 -7.15
C CYS A 227 7.79 6.48 -6.60
N CYS A 228 7.66 5.23 -7.08
CA CYS A 228 6.64 4.31 -6.63
C CYS A 228 7.29 3.22 -5.78
N ARG A 229 7.10 3.29 -4.46
CA ARG A 229 7.68 2.32 -3.51
C ARG A 229 7.43 0.88 -3.95
N PRO A 230 8.46 0.04 -4.13
CA PRO A 230 8.29 -1.40 -4.25
C PRO A 230 7.83 -1.99 -2.91
N MET A 231 7.25 -3.18 -2.95
CA MET A 231 6.87 -3.91 -1.74
C MET A 231 7.53 -5.27 -1.73
N VAL A 232 8.20 -5.62 -0.62
CA VAL A 232 8.75 -6.95 -0.37
C VAL A 232 7.99 -7.63 0.77
N THR A 233 7.67 -8.92 0.60
CA THR A 233 7.06 -9.75 1.63
C THR A 233 7.32 -11.23 1.34
N ALA A 234 7.04 -12.13 2.29
CA ALA A 234 7.13 -13.56 2.07
C ALA A 234 5.75 -14.21 2.00
N ALA A 235 5.62 -15.24 1.17
CA ALA A 235 4.48 -16.15 1.15
C ALA A 235 4.60 -17.17 2.30
N PRO A 236 3.52 -17.95 2.60
CA PRO A 236 3.54 -18.96 3.66
C PRO A 236 4.57 -20.09 3.48
N ASP A 237 5.01 -20.33 2.24
CA ASP A 237 6.08 -21.29 1.90
C ASP A 237 7.48 -20.69 2.04
N SER A 238 7.60 -19.49 2.61
CA SER A 238 8.83 -18.70 2.75
C SER A 238 9.43 -18.21 1.43
N SER A 239 8.77 -18.37 0.29
CA SER A 239 9.18 -17.71 -0.93
C SER A 239 9.06 -16.19 -0.79
N LEU A 240 10.09 -15.47 -1.21
CA LEU A 240 10.16 -14.02 -1.12
C LEU A 240 9.58 -13.39 -2.39
N TRP A 241 8.72 -12.40 -2.22
CA TRP A 241 8.03 -11.73 -3.33
C TRP A 241 8.28 -10.24 -3.31
N VAL A 242 8.49 -9.69 -4.52
CA VAL A 242 8.62 -8.23 -4.72
C VAL A 242 7.62 -7.80 -5.78
N ALA A 243 6.84 -6.76 -5.46
CA ALA A 243 5.91 -6.12 -6.38
C ALA A 243 6.35 -4.67 -6.61
N TRP A 244 6.33 -4.19 -7.85
CA TRP A 244 6.70 -2.81 -8.18
C TRP A 244 5.97 -2.31 -9.42
N ARG A 245 5.98 -1.00 -9.61
CA ARG A 245 5.53 -0.35 -10.84
C ARG A 245 6.69 -0.27 -11.81
N LYS A 246 6.58 -0.99 -12.92
CA LYS A 246 7.57 -0.98 -14.00
C LYS A 246 7.19 0.06 -15.06
N THR A 247 8.20 0.70 -15.64
CA THR A 247 8.05 1.60 -16.79
C THR A 247 8.41 0.84 -18.06
N PHE A 248 7.46 0.70 -18.97
CA PHE A 248 7.62 0.06 -20.29
C PHE A 248 7.84 1.11 -21.38
N ALA A 249 8.09 0.66 -22.61
CA ALA A 249 8.20 1.54 -23.76
C ALA A 249 6.97 2.46 -23.89
N GLY A 250 7.18 3.71 -24.30
CA GLY A 250 6.10 4.71 -24.35
C GLY A 250 5.70 5.25 -22.98
N ASN A 251 6.52 5.05 -21.95
CA ASN A 251 6.24 5.49 -20.56
C ASN A 251 4.96 4.86 -19.96
N VAL A 252 4.59 3.67 -20.41
CA VAL A 252 3.51 2.85 -19.82
C VAL A 252 3.97 2.33 -18.46
N ARG A 253 3.14 2.46 -17.43
CA ARG A 253 3.48 2.17 -16.03
C ARG A 253 2.53 1.17 -15.38
N ASP A 254 2.80 -0.11 -15.60
CA ASP A 254 1.98 -1.20 -15.07
C ASP A 254 2.69 -1.94 -13.92
N ILE A 255 1.91 -2.68 -13.12
CA ILE A 255 2.43 -3.43 -11.98
C ILE A 255 2.96 -4.78 -12.41
N VAL A 256 4.14 -5.11 -11.91
CA VAL A 256 4.77 -6.43 -12.07
C VAL A 256 5.15 -7.02 -10.72
N VAL A 257 5.33 -8.34 -10.70
CA VAL A 257 5.83 -9.10 -9.54
C VAL A 257 6.94 -10.04 -9.95
N ALA A 258 7.87 -10.29 -9.04
CA ALA A 258 8.86 -11.37 -9.14
C ALA A 258 8.96 -12.07 -7.79
N HIS A 259 9.39 -13.34 -7.80
CA HIS A 259 9.58 -14.12 -6.57
C HIS A 259 10.90 -14.86 -6.58
N SER A 260 11.34 -15.24 -5.38
CA SER A 260 12.53 -16.02 -5.11
C SER A 260 12.19 -17.20 -4.19
N THR A 261 12.67 -18.37 -4.52
CA THR A 261 12.55 -19.59 -3.69
C THR A 261 13.87 -19.95 -2.99
N ASP A 262 14.90 -19.11 -3.13
CA ASP A 262 16.25 -19.30 -2.59
C ASP A 262 16.67 -18.16 -1.64
N ALA A 263 15.68 -17.61 -0.92
CA ALA A 263 15.84 -16.51 0.03
C ALA A 263 16.50 -15.26 -0.60
N GLY A 264 16.10 -14.90 -1.82
CA GLY A 264 16.56 -13.71 -2.53
C GLY A 264 17.93 -13.85 -3.19
N GLN A 265 18.45 -15.08 -3.39
CA GLN A 265 19.68 -15.26 -4.18
C GLN A 265 19.41 -14.98 -5.65
N THR A 266 18.31 -15.52 -6.16
CA THR A 266 17.82 -15.26 -7.52
C THR A 266 16.33 -14.93 -7.50
N PHE A 267 15.88 -14.17 -8.48
CA PHE A 267 14.47 -13.84 -8.66
C PHE A 267 13.99 -14.31 -10.05
N SER A 268 12.73 -14.69 -10.12
CA SER A 268 12.08 -14.96 -11.39
C SER A 268 12.09 -13.75 -12.31
N ALA A 269 11.90 -13.95 -13.62
CA ALA A 269 11.54 -12.85 -14.50
C ALA A 269 10.25 -12.15 -14.02
N PRO A 270 10.13 -10.81 -14.16
CA PRO A 270 8.94 -10.10 -13.77
C PRO A 270 7.70 -10.56 -14.54
N THR A 271 6.62 -10.90 -13.82
CA THR A 271 5.31 -11.20 -14.38
C THR A 271 4.42 -9.96 -14.31
N LEU A 272 3.78 -9.60 -15.42
CA LEU A 272 2.80 -8.52 -15.48
C LEU A 272 1.51 -8.94 -14.75
N VAL A 273 1.06 -8.13 -13.79
CA VAL A 273 -0.18 -8.41 -13.04
C VAL A 273 -1.40 -8.15 -13.92
N HIS A 274 -1.43 -6.99 -14.58
CA HIS A 274 -2.48 -6.60 -15.51
C HIS A 274 -1.94 -5.55 -16.49
N LYS A 275 -2.43 -5.57 -17.72
CA LYS A 275 -2.09 -4.58 -18.73
C LYS A 275 -3.07 -3.40 -18.67
N ASP A 276 -2.76 -2.43 -17.81
CA ASP A 276 -3.57 -1.23 -17.68
C ASP A 276 -3.31 -0.25 -18.83
N GLY A 277 -2.08 -0.19 -19.30
CA GLY A 277 -1.66 0.73 -20.34
C GLY A 277 -1.57 2.18 -19.84
N TRP A 278 -1.33 2.39 -18.55
CA TRP A 278 -1.29 3.71 -17.95
C TRP A 278 -0.04 4.49 -18.37
N VAL A 279 -0.21 5.53 -19.15
CA VAL A 279 0.86 6.45 -19.55
C VAL A 279 0.84 7.67 -18.62
N PHE A 280 1.92 7.87 -17.85
CA PHE A 280 2.00 8.98 -16.91
C PHE A 280 3.41 9.59 -16.88
N PRO A 281 3.62 10.81 -17.40
CA PRO A 281 4.94 11.42 -17.53
C PRO A 281 5.43 12.17 -16.28
N ALA A 282 4.88 11.86 -15.11
CA ALA A 282 5.21 12.52 -13.84
C ALA A 282 5.46 11.47 -12.72
N CYS A 283 5.57 11.92 -11.48
CA CYS A 283 5.79 11.09 -10.29
C CYS A 283 4.48 10.82 -9.55
N PRO A 284 3.83 9.66 -9.73
CA PRO A 284 2.53 9.39 -9.10
C PRO A 284 2.65 9.05 -7.61
N HIS A 285 3.79 8.58 -7.11
CA HIS A 285 4.00 8.11 -5.73
C HIS A 285 3.01 7.02 -5.28
N ARG A 286 2.62 6.12 -6.19
CA ARG A 286 1.58 5.11 -5.98
C ARG A 286 2.13 3.71 -6.30
N GLY A 287 2.80 3.11 -5.31
CA GLY A 287 3.29 1.73 -5.37
C GLY A 287 2.15 0.71 -5.17
N PRO A 288 2.40 -0.59 -5.48
CA PRO A 288 1.45 -1.66 -5.22
C PRO A 288 1.42 -2.03 -3.73
N SER A 289 0.40 -2.81 -3.35
CA SER A 289 0.34 -3.57 -2.11
C SER A 289 0.25 -5.04 -2.44
N ILE A 290 0.95 -5.91 -1.68
CA ILE A 290 0.98 -7.36 -1.88
C ILE A 290 0.71 -8.08 -0.56
N GLY A 291 0.00 -9.19 -0.61
CA GLY A 291 -0.27 -10.05 0.54
C GLY A 291 -0.62 -11.47 0.12
N PHE A 292 -0.71 -12.37 1.11
CA PHE A 292 -0.97 -13.80 0.92
C PHE A 292 -1.98 -14.31 1.93
N ASP A 293 -2.79 -15.29 1.53
CA ASP A 293 -3.49 -16.14 2.48
C ASP A 293 -2.68 -17.41 2.79
N ARG A 294 -3.15 -18.22 3.75
CA ARG A 294 -2.44 -19.46 4.17
C ARG A 294 -2.28 -20.51 3.08
N THR A 295 -3.06 -20.42 2.00
CA THR A 295 -2.97 -21.34 0.86
C THR A 295 -1.90 -20.93 -0.15
N GLY A 296 -1.26 -19.77 0.05
CA GLY A 296 -0.30 -19.20 -0.88
C GLY A 296 -0.93 -18.44 -2.04
N ARG A 297 -2.24 -18.18 -2.02
CA ARG A 297 -2.85 -17.27 -2.99
C ARG A 297 -2.24 -15.88 -2.83
N VAL A 298 -1.79 -15.32 -3.95
CA VAL A 298 -1.23 -13.97 -4.04
C VAL A 298 -2.35 -12.96 -4.24
N TYR A 299 -2.28 -11.83 -3.54
CA TYR A 299 -3.16 -10.69 -3.71
C TYR A 299 -2.32 -9.46 -4.04
N ILE A 300 -2.64 -8.78 -5.13
CA ILE A 300 -1.99 -7.52 -5.53
C ILE A 300 -3.06 -6.45 -5.62
N ALA A 301 -2.81 -5.32 -4.94
CA ALA A 301 -3.67 -4.14 -5.04
C ALA A 301 -2.86 -2.95 -5.58
N TRP A 302 -3.47 -2.16 -6.47
CA TRP A 302 -2.78 -1.02 -7.07
C TRP A 302 -3.74 0.08 -7.53
N TYR A 303 -3.15 1.26 -7.74
CA TYR A 303 -3.78 2.38 -8.41
C TYR A 303 -3.40 2.39 -9.88
N THR A 304 -4.30 2.80 -10.74
CA THR A 304 -4.06 3.07 -12.16
C THR A 304 -5.07 4.09 -12.70
N GLU A 305 -4.74 4.78 -13.77
CA GLU A 305 -5.71 5.57 -14.54
C GLU A 305 -6.01 4.91 -15.90
N GLY A 306 -5.31 3.81 -16.19
CA GLY A 306 -5.49 3.09 -17.45
C GLY A 306 -5.11 3.92 -18.68
N ALA A 307 -5.50 3.44 -19.83
CA ALA A 307 -5.31 4.16 -21.11
C ALA A 307 -6.37 5.29 -21.32
N ASP A 308 -7.43 5.30 -20.52
CA ASP A 308 -8.54 6.25 -20.59
C ASP A 308 -8.47 7.35 -19.51
N GLU A 309 -7.35 7.43 -18.79
CA GLU A 309 -7.04 8.45 -17.78
C GLU A 309 -8.09 8.54 -16.64
N GLN A 310 -8.75 7.41 -16.33
CA GLN A 310 -9.72 7.35 -15.24
C GLN A 310 -9.12 6.74 -13.97
N PRO A 311 -9.09 7.47 -12.83
CA PRO A 311 -8.56 6.97 -11.56
C PRO A 311 -9.30 5.72 -11.06
N ARG A 312 -8.54 4.65 -10.79
CA ARG A 312 -9.06 3.36 -10.33
C ARG A 312 -8.17 2.73 -9.28
N LEU A 313 -8.80 1.95 -8.42
CA LEU A 313 -8.11 1.01 -7.54
C LEU A 313 -8.55 -0.40 -7.89
N PHE A 314 -7.58 -1.29 -8.09
CA PHE A 314 -7.82 -2.68 -8.45
C PHE A 314 -7.20 -3.63 -7.43
N VAL A 315 -7.81 -4.82 -7.34
CA VAL A 315 -7.22 -6.03 -6.73
C VAL A 315 -7.27 -7.15 -7.75
N ALA A 316 -6.17 -7.87 -7.92
CA ALA A 316 -6.12 -9.13 -8.65
C ALA A 316 -5.46 -10.21 -7.79
N THR A 317 -5.79 -11.48 -8.07
CA THR A 317 -5.29 -12.62 -7.32
C THR A 317 -4.67 -13.67 -8.25
N SER A 318 -3.73 -14.45 -7.72
CA SER A 318 -3.14 -15.59 -8.41
C SER A 318 -3.17 -16.83 -7.52
N ASP A 319 -3.60 -17.96 -8.08
CA ASP A 319 -3.59 -19.28 -7.43
C ASP A 319 -2.49 -20.21 -7.98
N ASP A 320 -1.69 -19.75 -8.95
CA ASP A 320 -0.70 -20.56 -9.68
C ASP A 320 0.75 -20.11 -9.46
N GLY A 321 1.00 -19.45 -8.31
CA GLY A 321 2.32 -18.95 -7.97
C GLY A 321 2.73 -17.72 -8.80
N GLY A 322 1.78 -16.85 -9.15
CA GLY A 322 2.04 -15.60 -9.85
C GLY A 322 2.30 -15.74 -11.34
N LYS A 323 2.02 -16.90 -11.95
CA LYS A 323 2.16 -17.10 -13.40
C LYS A 323 1.06 -16.39 -14.17
N THR A 324 -0.18 -16.42 -13.62
CA THR A 324 -1.33 -15.70 -14.14
C THR A 324 -2.11 -15.02 -13.02
N PHE A 325 -2.81 -13.95 -13.34
CA PHE A 325 -3.66 -13.20 -12.42
C PHE A 325 -5.10 -13.16 -12.90
N SER A 326 -6.03 -13.10 -11.94
CA SER A 326 -7.45 -12.95 -12.22
C SER A 326 -7.76 -11.63 -12.92
N THR A 327 -8.94 -11.52 -13.54
CA THR A 327 -9.49 -10.22 -13.92
C THR A 327 -9.54 -9.31 -12.68
N PRO A 328 -9.05 -8.05 -12.77
CA PRO A 328 -9.05 -7.12 -11.66
C PRO A 328 -10.45 -6.81 -11.14
N VAL A 329 -10.60 -6.81 -9.82
CA VAL A 329 -11.80 -6.35 -9.13
C VAL A 329 -11.62 -4.89 -8.74
N SER A 330 -12.59 -4.04 -9.12
CA SER A 330 -12.54 -2.61 -8.78
C SER A 330 -12.94 -2.38 -7.33
N LEU A 331 -12.09 -1.64 -6.59
CA LEU A 331 -12.39 -1.16 -5.24
C LEU A 331 -13.11 0.18 -5.25
N HIS A 332 -12.78 1.04 -6.21
CA HIS A 332 -13.33 2.39 -6.34
C HIS A 332 -14.35 2.42 -7.48
N THR A 333 -15.55 2.86 -7.18
CA THR A 333 -16.68 2.90 -8.12
C THR A 333 -17.31 4.29 -8.22
N SER A 334 -16.80 5.28 -7.48
CA SER A 334 -17.31 6.66 -7.52
C SER A 334 -16.83 7.36 -8.80
N THR A 335 -17.69 8.22 -9.34
CA THR A 335 -17.37 9.14 -10.46
C THR A 335 -17.16 10.57 -10.00
N THR A 336 -17.33 10.83 -8.69
CA THR A 336 -17.27 12.18 -8.10
C THR A 336 -16.12 12.37 -7.14
N SER A 337 -15.32 11.33 -6.92
CA SER A 337 -14.15 11.35 -6.06
C SER A 337 -12.96 10.67 -6.74
N VAL A 338 -11.76 10.99 -6.27
CA VAL A 338 -10.50 10.40 -6.74
C VAL A 338 -9.91 9.56 -5.61
N PRO A 339 -9.62 8.27 -5.84
CA PRO A 339 -8.96 7.44 -4.83
C PRO A 339 -7.44 7.69 -4.84
N ASP A 340 -6.78 7.55 -3.68
CA ASP A 340 -5.32 7.66 -3.57
C ASP A 340 -4.79 6.81 -2.41
N GLN A 341 -3.48 6.61 -2.34
CA GLN A 341 -2.73 5.99 -1.23
C GLN A 341 -3.31 4.65 -0.74
N LEU A 342 -3.58 3.75 -1.68
CA LEU A 342 -4.11 2.41 -1.38
C LEU A 342 -3.13 1.59 -0.55
N ARG A 343 -3.65 0.93 0.50
CA ARG A 343 -2.97 -0.13 1.26
C ARG A 343 -3.92 -1.30 1.44
N MET A 344 -3.36 -2.49 1.53
CA MET A 344 -4.11 -3.73 1.68
C MET A 344 -3.44 -4.65 2.71
N ALA A 345 -4.24 -5.33 3.51
CA ALA A 345 -3.80 -6.44 4.35
C ALA A 345 -4.68 -7.67 4.10
N VAL A 346 -4.09 -8.85 4.21
CA VAL A 346 -4.75 -10.15 3.98
C VAL A 346 -4.62 -10.99 5.24
N HIS A 347 -5.77 -11.46 5.75
CA HIS A 347 -5.80 -12.45 6.83
C HIS A 347 -5.44 -13.84 6.28
N PRO A 348 -4.81 -14.74 7.07
CA PRO A 348 -4.51 -16.12 6.63
C PRO A 348 -5.72 -16.88 6.07
N ASP A 349 -6.94 -16.62 6.51
CA ASP A 349 -8.18 -17.21 5.98
C ASP A 349 -8.71 -16.55 4.70
N GLY A 350 -7.97 -15.59 4.14
CA GLY A 350 -8.31 -14.96 2.86
C GLY A 350 -9.28 -13.78 2.98
N VAL A 351 -9.57 -13.28 4.19
CA VAL A 351 -10.24 -11.99 4.36
C VAL A 351 -9.29 -10.88 3.95
N VAL A 352 -9.75 -9.96 3.10
CA VAL A 352 -8.95 -8.84 2.59
C VAL A 352 -9.52 -7.53 3.06
N ILE A 353 -8.70 -6.68 3.65
CA ILE A 353 -9.06 -5.29 3.96
C ILE A 353 -8.23 -4.37 3.07
N ALA A 354 -8.91 -3.52 2.30
CA ALA A 354 -8.30 -2.45 1.52
C ALA A 354 -8.70 -1.10 2.10
N VAL A 355 -7.73 -0.22 2.32
CA VAL A 355 -7.92 1.15 2.84
C VAL A 355 -7.29 2.15 1.86
N TRP A 356 -7.92 3.31 1.69
CA TRP A 356 -7.40 4.35 0.80
C TRP A 356 -7.92 5.74 1.17
N GLU A 357 -7.36 6.75 0.54
CA GLU A 357 -7.89 8.11 0.56
C GLU A 357 -8.99 8.27 -0.49
N GLU A 358 -10.09 8.86 -0.10
CA GLU A 358 -11.17 9.29 -0.99
C GLU A 358 -11.16 10.82 -1.05
N ILE A 359 -10.80 11.37 -2.21
CA ILE A 359 -10.63 12.81 -2.41
C ILE A 359 -11.87 13.37 -3.13
N THR A 360 -12.58 14.30 -2.49
CA THR A 360 -13.74 15.01 -3.05
C THR A 360 -13.54 16.51 -2.87
N GLY A 361 -13.16 17.21 -3.94
CA GLY A 361 -12.75 18.61 -3.86
C GLY A 361 -11.54 18.78 -2.94
N VAL A 362 -11.68 19.54 -1.86
CA VAL A 362 -10.63 19.78 -0.87
C VAL A 362 -10.65 18.79 0.29
N ARG A 363 -11.64 17.91 0.35
CA ARG A 363 -11.80 16.94 1.45
C ARG A 363 -11.10 15.64 1.10
N LYS A 364 -10.34 15.12 2.06
CA LYS A 364 -9.74 13.81 2.02
C LYS A 364 -10.27 12.97 3.18
N ARG A 365 -10.80 11.81 2.88
CA ARG A 365 -11.32 10.87 3.86
C ARG A 365 -10.58 9.55 3.76
N THR A 366 -10.33 8.94 4.89
CA THR A 366 -9.92 7.55 4.96
C THR A 366 -11.14 6.66 4.89
N VAL A 367 -11.11 5.73 3.94
CA VAL A 367 -12.20 4.77 3.69
C VAL A 367 -11.65 3.36 3.56
N MET A 368 -12.53 2.36 3.66
CA MET A 368 -12.18 0.96 3.49
C MET A 368 -13.26 0.15 2.78
N ARG A 369 -12.85 -0.98 2.21
CA ARG A 369 -13.72 -2.10 1.84
C ARG A 369 -13.12 -3.40 2.36
N ILE A 370 -13.98 -4.38 2.60
CA ILE A 370 -13.61 -5.73 3.04
C ILE A 370 -14.10 -6.77 2.03
N SER A 371 -13.29 -7.78 1.77
CA SER A 371 -13.67 -8.99 1.04
C SER A 371 -13.65 -10.17 2.00
N LEU A 372 -14.72 -10.96 2.01
CA LEU A 372 -14.87 -12.21 2.78
C LEU A 372 -14.77 -13.46 1.88
N ASP A 373 -14.56 -13.28 0.59
CA ASP A 373 -14.58 -14.32 -0.44
C ASP A 373 -13.24 -14.46 -1.18
N ARG A 374 -12.14 -14.16 -0.47
CA ARG A 374 -10.78 -14.26 -0.98
C ARG A 374 -10.51 -13.32 -2.16
N GLY A 375 -10.98 -12.07 -2.06
CA GLY A 375 -10.72 -11.01 -3.04
C GLY A 375 -11.59 -11.07 -4.31
N ARG A 376 -12.60 -11.96 -4.37
CA ARG A 376 -13.48 -12.08 -5.55
C ARG A 376 -14.50 -10.96 -5.63
N SER A 377 -14.94 -10.46 -4.47
CA SER A 377 -15.81 -9.29 -4.37
C SER A 377 -15.50 -8.49 -3.10
N PHE A 378 -15.92 -7.23 -3.08
CA PHE A 378 -15.74 -6.35 -1.92
C PHE A 378 -17.08 -5.78 -1.48
N GLY A 379 -17.29 -5.75 -0.17
CA GLY A 379 -18.47 -5.19 0.48
C GLY A 379 -18.61 -3.67 0.30
N PRO A 380 -19.60 -3.05 0.95
CA PRO A 380 -19.87 -1.63 0.85
C PRO A 380 -18.69 -0.78 1.35
N LEU A 381 -18.61 0.44 0.82
CA LEU A 381 -17.63 1.43 1.28
C LEU A 381 -17.93 1.86 2.71
N GLN A 382 -16.92 1.82 3.57
CA GLN A 382 -17.00 2.30 4.94
C GLN A 382 -16.09 3.51 5.12
N THR A 383 -16.63 4.62 5.58
CA THR A 383 -15.85 5.81 5.95
C THR A 383 -15.30 5.62 7.36
N LEU A 384 -13.99 5.83 7.51
CA LEU A 384 -13.27 5.64 8.78
C LEU A 384 -13.02 6.95 9.51
N SER A 385 -12.73 8.02 8.77
CA SER A 385 -12.38 9.33 9.33
C SER A 385 -13.58 10.27 9.34
N ASP A 386 -13.68 11.09 10.38
CA ASP A 386 -14.69 12.14 10.54
C ASP A 386 -14.14 13.52 10.13
N GLY A 387 -12.82 13.66 10.04
CA GLY A 387 -12.12 14.89 9.76
C GLY A 387 -12.20 15.34 8.29
N ALA A 388 -11.90 16.61 8.05
CA ALA A 388 -11.89 17.20 6.72
C ALA A 388 -10.66 16.79 5.88
N LYS A 389 -9.55 16.40 6.53
CA LYS A 389 -8.29 16.04 5.88
C LYS A 389 -7.64 14.87 6.62
N ALA A 390 -7.97 13.66 6.18
CA ALA A 390 -7.41 12.40 6.64
C ALA A 390 -6.64 11.75 5.49
N GLU A 391 -5.35 11.49 5.68
CA GLU A 391 -4.40 11.11 4.64
C GLU A 391 -3.59 9.87 5.03
N TYR A 392 -3.08 9.16 4.02
CA TYR A 392 -2.12 8.07 4.13
C TYR A 392 -2.56 6.94 5.08
N PRO A 393 -3.70 6.30 4.83
CA PRO A 393 -4.11 5.18 5.65
C PRO A 393 -3.17 3.98 5.49
N THR A 394 -3.01 3.25 6.59
CA THR A 394 -2.34 1.95 6.62
C THR A 394 -3.18 0.96 7.42
N VAL A 395 -3.02 -0.33 7.13
CA VAL A 395 -3.78 -1.41 7.77
C VAL A 395 -2.86 -2.58 8.09
N ALA A 396 -3.07 -3.17 9.27
CA ALA A 396 -2.45 -4.42 9.68
C ALA A 396 -3.52 -5.39 10.19
N ILE A 397 -3.33 -6.67 9.93
CA ILE A 397 -4.17 -7.77 10.41
C ILE A 397 -3.27 -8.78 11.10
N HIS A 398 -3.62 -9.17 12.31
CA HIS A 398 -2.98 -10.27 13.04
C HIS A 398 -3.72 -11.59 12.78
N ALA A 399 -3.02 -12.72 12.92
CA ALA A 399 -3.58 -14.05 12.65
C ALA A 399 -4.73 -14.46 13.59
N ASP A 400 -4.92 -13.80 14.75
CA ASP A 400 -6.07 -13.97 15.64
C ASP A 400 -7.31 -13.18 15.21
N GLY A 401 -7.23 -12.50 14.06
CA GLY A 401 -8.28 -11.63 13.53
C GLY A 401 -8.23 -10.19 14.03
N SER A 402 -7.30 -9.82 14.90
CA SER A 402 -7.14 -8.41 15.33
C SER A 402 -6.78 -7.53 14.13
N VAL A 403 -7.46 -6.38 14.02
CA VAL A 403 -7.28 -5.40 12.94
C VAL A 403 -6.90 -4.06 13.54
N ALA A 404 -5.97 -3.39 12.89
CA ALA A 404 -5.61 -2.01 13.21
C ALA A 404 -5.51 -1.20 11.90
N ILE A 405 -6.10 -0.01 11.89
CA ILE A 405 -6.06 0.94 10.78
C ILE A 405 -5.64 2.29 11.34
N SER A 406 -4.59 2.88 10.78
CA SER A 406 -4.05 4.16 11.22
C SER A 406 -3.92 5.11 10.03
N TRP A 407 -4.02 6.42 10.28
CA TRP A 407 -3.87 7.47 9.28
C TRP A 407 -3.42 8.78 9.94
N THR A 408 -2.99 9.73 9.12
CA THR A 408 -2.66 11.08 9.56
C THR A 408 -3.86 12.00 9.38
N GLU A 409 -4.18 12.82 10.38
CA GLU A 409 -5.21 13.85 10.33
C GLU A 409 -4.61 15.24 10.51
N HIS A 410 -5.09 16.17 9.70
CA HIS A 410 -4.75 17.59 9.81
C HIS A 410 -5.94 18.33 10.44
N ALA A 411 -5.84 18.62 11.73
CA ALA A 411 -6.83 19.34 12.52
C ALA A 411 -6.18 20.63 13.06
N TRP A 412 -6.17 21.69 12.24
CA TRP A 412 -5.54 22.97 12.61
C TRP A 412 -5.84 23.40 14.06
N PRO A 413 -4.83 23.80 14.89
CA PRO A 413 -3.41 23.95 14.53
C PRO A 413 -2.59 22.65 14.61
N ASN A 414 -3.20 21.53 15.01
CA ASN A 414 -2.52 20.27 15.27
C ASN A 414 -2.60 19.30 14.09
N ASN A 415 -1.56 18.47 13.96
CA ASN A 415 -1.57 17.24 13.18
C ASN A 415 -1.63 16.06 14.14
N ARG A 416 -2.29 14.97 13.73
CA ARG A 416 -2.45 13.76 14.53
C ARG A 416 -2.16 12.51 13.72
N ILE A 417 -1.62 11.50 14.38
CA ILE A 417 -1.74 10.12 13.93
C ILE A 417 -2.81 9.47 14.80
N VAL A 418 -3.79 8.88 14.14
CA VAL A 418 -4.94 8.27 14.80
C VAL A 418 -5.04 6.79 14.42
N LEU A 419 -5.74 6.03 15.25
CA LEU A 419 -5.89 4.59 15.16
C LEU A 419 -7.34 4.18 15.42
N ARG A 420 -7.86 3.29 14.58
CA ARG A 420 -9.05 2.49 14.88
C ARG A 420 -8.69 1.01 14.88
N SER A 421 -9.32 0.26 15.72
CA SER A 421 -9.08 -1.17 15.85
C SER A 421 -10.36 -1.97 15.97
N GLY A 422 -10.33 -3.21 15.54
CA GLY A 422 -11.43 -4.16 15.59
C GLY A 422 -10.93 -5.60 15.58
N ASN A 423 -11.85 -6.52 15.39
CA ASN A 423 -11.53 -7.94 15.26
C ASN A 423 -12.40 -8.59 14.18
N LEU A 424 -11.78 -9.44 13.36
CA LEU A 424 -12.43 -10.17 12.27
C LEU A 424 -13.18 -11.43 12.74
N SER A 425 -12.99 -11.90 13.99
CA SER A 425 -13.56 -13.17 14.46
C SER A 425 -15.06 -13.35 14.18
N PRO A 426 -15.90 -12.30 14.24
CA PRO A 426 -17.30 -12.40 13.85
C PRO A 426 -17.55 -12.61 12.35
N LEU A 427 -16.53 -12.39 11.51
CA LEU A 427 -16.59 -12.42 10.05
C LEU A 427 -15.77 -13.57 9.45
N LEU A 428 -14.97 -14.25 10.27
CA LEU A 428 -14.20 -15.42 9.84
C LEU A 428 -15.12 -16.64 9.73
N PRO A 429 -14.90 -17.55 8.76
CA PRO A 429 -15.72 -18.75 8.55
C PRO A 429 -15.66 -19.74 9.71
#